data_83e33e1cf99aa60b5b9d3347f8e0a8ba
#
_entry.id   83e33e1cf99aa60b5b9d3347f8e0a8ba
#
_cell.length_a   1.000
_cell.length_b   1.000
_cell.length_c   1.000
_cell.angle_alpha   90.00
_cell.angle_beta   90.00
_cell.angle_gamma   90.00
#
_symmetry.space_group_name_H-M   'P 1'
#
loop_
_entity.id
_entity.type
_entity.pdbx_description
1 polymer ?
#
loop_
_entity_poly.entity_id
_entity_poly.type
_entity_poly.pdbx_seq_one_letter_code
_entity_poly.pdbx_strand_id
1 'polypeptide(L)'
;MIWQXXXXKKIKKLSKHGLISYEKYKGIELTDKGEQMALNVIRRHRLWELFLIKVLDIPWSEVHEQAEVLEHHTSEKLIDRIDEFLGFPDFDPHGHPIPRKNGSLPDAQNYITLAEAVEDSAYELMQVDDHE
;
A
#
# COMPACT_ATOMS: atom_id res chain seq x y z
N MET A 1 3.05 19.18 3.25
CA MET A 1 3.52 18.09 2.56
C MET A 1 4.65 18.43 1.65
N ILE A 2 5.54 17.58 1.65
CA ILE A 2 6.76 17.98 1.15
C ILE A 2 7.16 17.32 -0.09
N TRP A 3 6.68 17.83 -1.12
CA TRP A 3 7.10 17.36 -2.41
C TRP A 3 8.19 18.26 -2.89
N GLN A 4 9.24 18.32 -2.13
CA GLN A 4 10.32 19.21 -2.50
C GLN A 4 11.36 18.44 -3.21
N UNK A 5 12.31 19.02 -3.39
CA UNK A 5 13.41 18.52 -4.07
C UNK A 5 13.48 17.14 -4.43
N UNK A 6 13.55 16.71 -3.62
CA UNK A 6 13.63 15.36 -3.69
C UNK A 6 12.48 14.73 -4.29
N UNK A 7 11.82 15.25 -4.02
CA UNK A 7 10.57 14.90 -4.42
C UNK A 7 10.43 14.96 -5.89
N UNK A 8 10.92 15.78 -6.12
CA UNK A 8 10.82 15.96 -7.46
C UNK A 8 11.54 14.97 -8.30
N LYS A 9 12.46 14.60 -7.82
CA LYS A 9 13.18 13.54 -8.46
C LYS A 9 12.35 12.27 -8.45
N LYS A 10 11.82 11.93 -7.30
CA LYS A 10 10.99 10.75 -7.19
C LYS A 10 9.73 10.86 -8.03
N ILE A 11 9.17 12.04 -8.09
CA ILE A 11 7.98 12.25 -8.91
C ILE A 11 8.31 12.00 -10.37
N LYS A 12 9.44 12.49 -10.85
CA LYS A 12 9.87 12.24 -12.22
C LYS A 12 10.03 10.75 -12.48
N LYS A 13 10.62 10.07 -11.52
CA LYS A 13 10.88 8.65 -11.65
C LYS A 13 9.57 7.87 -11.74
N LEU A 14 8.64 8.17 -10.85
CA LEU A 14 7.34 7.49 -10.87
C LEU A 14 6.57 7.80 -12.14
N SER A 15 6.66 9.04 -12.60
CA SER A 15 6.01 9.44 -13.84
C SER A 15 6.61 8.71 -15.03
N LYS A 16 7.91 8.56 -15.03
CA LYS A 16 8.59 7.84 -16.09
C LYS A 16 8.16 6.39 -16.17
N HIS A 17 7.87 5.79 -15.01
CA HIS A 17 7.40 4.41 -14.98
C HIS A 17 5.91 4.29 -15.21
N GLY A 18 5.24 5.40 -15.42
CA GLY A 18 3.81 5.35 -15.69
C GLY A 18 2.94 5.17 -14.47
N LEU A 19 3.46 5.46 -13.28
CA LEU A 19 2.71 5.23 -12.05
C LEU A 19 1.94 6.44 -11.59
N ILE A 20 2.39 7.64 -11.96
CA ILE A 20 1.68 8.86 -11.63
C ILE A 20 1.60 9.74 -12.85
N SER A 21 0.67 10.67 -12.82
CA SER A 21 0.61 11.73 -13.81
C SER A 21 0.66 13.06 -13.07
N TYR A 22 1.34 14.01 -13.69
CA TYR A 22 1.49 15.32 -13.10
C TYR A 22 0.98 16.37 -14.08
N GLU A 23 0.07 17.17 -13.62
CA GLU A 23 -0.40 18.30 -14.42
C GLU A 23 -0.19 19.58 -13.64
N LYS A 24 0.19 20.61 -14.36
CA LYS A 24 0.64 21.83 -13.75
C LYS A 24 -0.36 22.41 -12.76
N TYR A 25 -1.63 22.36 -13.08
CA TYR A 25 -2.63 22.97 -12.23
C TYR A 25 -3.48 21.97 -11.46
N LYS A 26 -3.29 20.70 -11.70
CA LYS A 26 -4.05 19.66 -11.03
C LYS A 26 -3.23 18.87 -10.01
N GLY A 27 -1.93 19.03 -10.07
CA GLY A 27 -1.08 18.32 -9.16
C GLY A 27 -0.81 16.89 -9.61
N ILE A 28 -0.54 16.05 -8.65
CA ILE A 28 -0.13 14.69 -8.92
C ILE A 28 -1.29 13.74 -8.68
N GLU A 29 -1.52 12.86 -9.63
CA GLU A 29 -2.53 11.81 -9.49
C GLU A 29 -1.92 10.47 -9.86
N LEU A 30 -2.39 9.41 -9.22
CA LEU A 30 -1.98 8.08 -9.61
C LEU A 30 -2.64 7.70 -10.93
N THR A 31 -1.86 7.08 -11.80
CA THR A 31 -2.43 6.45 -12.98
C THR A 31 -3.13 5.17 -12.56
N ASP A 32 -3.85 4.54 -13.49
CA ASP A 32 -4.46 3.26 -13.19
C ASP A 32 -3.40 2.25 -12.77
N LYS A 33 -2.26 2.27 -13.45
CA LYS A 33 -1.16 1.38 -13.11
C LYS A 33 -0.64 1.68 -11.70
N GLY A 34 -0.48 2.96 -11.39
CA GLY A 34 -0.03 3.37 -10.06
C GLY A 34 -1.01 2.99 -8.99
N GLU A 35 -2.30 3.14 -9.29
CA GLU A 35 -3.33 2.76 -8.33
C GLU A 35 -3.30 1.26 -8.05
N GLN A 36 -3.14 0.45 -9.10
CA GLN A 36 -3.04 -0.99 -8.91
C GLN A 36 -1.83 -1.36 -8.06
N MET A 37 -0.72 -0.73 -8.33
CA MET A 37 0.47 -0.99 -7.52
C MET A 37 0.27 -0.56 -6.08
N ALA A 38 -0.35 0.59 -5.88
CA ALA A 38 -0.60 1.07 -4.53
C ALA A 38 -1.53 0.12 -3.78
N LEU A 39 -2.58 -0.34 -4.43
CA LEU A 39 -3.48 -1.28 -3.79
C LEU A 39 -2.78 -2.58 -3.43
N ASN A 40 -1.86 -3.00 -4.27
CA ASN A 40 -1.11 -4.22 -4.00
C ASN A 40 -0.21 -4.04 -2.78
N VAL A 41 0.43 -2.90 -2.65
CA VAL A 41 1.24 -2.62 -1.46
C VAL A 41 0.36 -2.55 -0.22
N ILE A 42 -0.78 -1.88 -0.32
CA ILE A 42 -1.71 -1.80 0.80
C ILE A 42 -2.16 -3.19 1.21
N ARG A 43 -2.47 -4.03 0.25
CA ARG A 43 -2.90 -5.40 0.53
C ARG A 43 -1.84 -6.14 1.32
N ARG A 44 -0.59 -6.07 0.84
CA ARG A 44 0.50 -6.75 1.54
C ARG A 44 0.69 -6.23 2.95
N HIS A 45 0.66 -4.91 3.08
CA HIS A 45 0.86 -4.30 4.38
C HIS A 45 -0.22 -4.73 5.37
N ARG A 46 -1.47 -4.65 4.95
CA ARG A 46 -2.57 -4.93 5.85
C ARG A 46 -2.70 -6.41 6.17
N LEU A 47 -2.41 -7.28 5.20
CA LEU A 47 -2.38 -8.70 5.48
C LEU A 47 -1.26 -9.06 6.45
N TRP A 48 -0.08 -8.45 6.28
CA TRP A 48 1.00 -8.71 7.21
C TRP A 48 0.66 -8.22 8.60
N GLU A 49 0.05 -7.05 8.72
CA GLU A 49 -0.34 -6.56 10.03
C GLU A 49 -1.27 -7.54 10.72
N LEU A 50 -2.26 -8.02 9.99
CA LEU A 50 -3.19 -8.96 10.57
C LEU A 50 -2.50 -10.26 10.97
N PHE A 51 -1.64 -10.77 10.10
CA PHE A 51 -0.92 -11.99 10.39
C PHE A 51 -0.02 -11.84 11.62
N LEU A 52 0.73 -10.77 11.67
CA LEU A 52 1.66 -10.56 12.77
C LEU A 52 0.96 -10.44 14.10
N ILE A 53 -0.16 -9.76 14.13
CA ILE A 53 -0.90 -9.61 15.38
C ILE A 53 -1.64 -10.91 15.74
N LYS A 54 -2.36 -11.47 14.79
CA LYS A 54 -3.21 -12.60 15.08
C LYS A 54 -2.46 -13.90 15.31
N VAL A 55 -1.43 -14.12 14.51
CA VAL A 55 -0.73 -15.40 14.54
C VAL A 55 0.51 -15.34 15.41
N LEU A 56 1.27 -14.26 15.30
CA LEU A 56 2.54 -14.17 16.00
C LEU A 56 2.47 -13.29 17.25
N ASP A 57 1.31 -12.69 17.50
CA ASP A 57 1.11 -11.91 18.72
C ASP A 57 2.09 -10.75 18.86
N ILE A 58 2.43 -10.13 17.74
CA ILE A 58 3.31 -8.98 17.75
C ILE A 58 2.55 -7.79 18.35
N PRO A 59 3.19 -7.03 19.24
CA PRO A 59 2.49 -5.89 19.87
C PRO A 59 2.12 -4.80 18.85
N TRP A 60 1.03 -4.12 19.16
CA TRP A 60 0.56 -3.02 18.33
C TRP A 60 1.65 -2.00 18.05
N SER A 61 2.49 -1.74 19.04
CA SER A 61 3.51 -0.71 18.90
C SER A 61 4.60 -1.07 17.91
N GLU A 62 4.69 -2.36 17.54
CA GLU A 62 5.76 -2.81 16.66
C GLU A 62 5.26 -3.29 15.32
N VAL A 63 3.95 -3.56 15.21
CA VAL A 63 3.46 -4.27 14.04
C VAL A 63 3.60 -3.47 12.76
N HIS A 64 3.38 -2.16 12.83
CA HIS A 64 3.44 -1.35 11.62
C HIS A 64 4.83 -1.36 11.01
N GLU A 65 5.84 -1.23 11.83
CA GLU A 65 7.22 -1.24 11.35
C GLU A 65 7.55 -2.57 10.69
N GLN A 66 7.15 -3.66 11.33
CA GLN A 66 7.43 -4.97 10.78
C GLN A 66 6.72 -5.19 9.47
N ALA A 67 5.46 -4.80 9.41
CA ALA A 67 4.70 -4.95 8.17
C ALA A 67 5.30 -4.12 7.04
N GLU A 68 5.78 -2.94 7.37
CA GLU A 68 6.39 -2.07 6.37
C GLU A 68 7.61 -2.72 5.74
N VAL A 69 8.43 -3.37 6.55
CA VAL A 69 9.58 -4.07 6.01
C VAL A 69 9.16 -5.24 5.15
N LEU A 70 8.22 -6.04 5.64
CA LEU A 70 7.82 -7.26 4.96
C LEU A 70 7.10 -6.99 3.64
N GLU A 71 6.36 -5.90 3.56
CA GLU A 71 5.60 -5.65 2.33
C GLU A 71 6.50 -5.48 1.11
N HIS A 72 7.71 -5.02 1.32
CA HIS A 72 8.64 -4.79 0.21
C HIS A 72 9.34 -6.07 -0.25
N HIS A 73 9.21 -7.14 0.51
CA HIS A 73 9.97 -8.36 0.22
C HIS A 73 9.07 -9.58 0.10
N THR A 74 7.79 -9.38 -0.08
CA THR A 74 6.83 -10.47 -0.12
C THR A 74 6.44 -10.79 -1.55
N SER A 75 6.59 -12.03 -1.95
CA SER A 75 6.15 -12.45 -3.26
C SER A 75 4.62 -12.52 -3.32
N GLU A 76 4.10 -12.50 -4.53
CA GLU A 76 2.66 -12.65 -4.72
C GLU A 76 2.19 -14.00 -4.18
N LYS A 77 2.96 -15.03 -4.41
CA LYS A 77 2.59 -16.35 -3.94
C LYS A 77 2.48 -16.39 -2.43
N LEU A 78 3.45 -15.80 -1.75
CA LEU A 78 3.44 -15.80 -0.30
C LEU A 78 2.26 -15.02 0.26
N ILE A 79 2.01 -13.85 -0.29
CA ILE A 79 0.91 -13.07 0.25
C ILE A 79 -0.44 -13.71 -0.05
N ASP A 80 -0.57 -14.38 -1.19
CA ASP A 80 -1.79 -15.12 -1.48
C ASP A 80 -2.01 -16.21 -0.46
N ARG A 81 -0.95 -16.90 -0.06
CA ARG A 81 -1.07 -17.96 0.93
C ARG A 81 -1.41 -17.41 2.31
N ILE A 82 -0.85 -16.25 2.64
CA ILE A 82 -1.21 -15.61 3.91
C ILE A 82 -2.67 -15.21 3.91
N ASP A 83 -3.14 -14.66 2.81
CA ASP A 83 -4.53 -14.28 2.66
C ASP A 83 -5.43 -15.50 2.90
N GLU A 84 -5.10 -16.59 2.25
CA GLU A 84 -5.87 -17.82 2.39
C GLU A 84 -5.81 -18.35 3.81
N PHE A 85 -4.64 -18.36 4.40
CA PHE A 85 -4.45 -18.84 5.77
C PHE A 85 -5.31 -18.06 6.75
N LEU A 86 -5.45 -16.76 6.52
CA LEU A 86 -6.24 -15.90 7.39
C LEU A 86 -7.73 -15.95 7.08
N GLY A 87 -8.12 -16.71 6.07
CA GLY A 87 -9.52 -16.86 5.73
C GLY A 87 -10.07 -15.74 4.88
N PHE A 88 -9.23 -15.13 4.07
CA PHE A 88 -9.62 -14.05 3.16
C PHE A 88 -10.28 -12.91 3.94
N PRO A 89 -9.55 -12.31 4.87
CA PRO A 89 -10.14 -11.31 5.76
C PRO A 89 -10.49 -10.02 5.02
N ASP A 90 -11.53 -9.36 5.48
CA ASP A 90 -11.96 -8.11 4.88
C ASP A 90 -11.25 -6.90 5.47
N PHE A 91 -10.83 -6.97 6.73
CA PHE A 91 -10.28 -5.82 7.43
C PHE A 91 -9.04 -6.18 8.21
N ASP A 92 -8.16 -5.21 8.32
CA ASP A 92 -6.96 -5.38 9.13
C ASP A 92 -7.31 -5.12 10.61
N PRO A 93 -6.31 -5.23 11.52
CA PRO A 93 -6.64 -5.03 12.94
C PRO A 93 -7.10 -3.61 13.27
N HIS A 94 -6.80 -2.65 12.42
CA HIS A 94 -7.23 -1.26 12.63
C HIS A 94 -8.60 -1.00 12.04
N GLY A 95 -9.19 -1.98 11.39
CA GLY A 95 -10.48 -1.79 10.73
C GLY A 95 -10.38 -1.24 9.33
N HIS A 96 -9.21 -1.22 8.75
CA HIS A 96 -9.05 -0.75 7.38
C HIS A 96 -9.29 -1.90 6.40
N PRO A 97 -9.96 -1.62 5.28
CA PRO A 97 -10.26 -2.69 4.34
C PRO A 97 -8.99 -3.23 3.68
N ILE A 98 -8.96 -4.54 3.51
CA ILE A 98 -7.85 -5.20 2.84
C ILE A 98 -8.23 -5.38 1.38
N PRO A 99 -7.52 -4.77 0.45
CA PRO A 99 -7.86 -4.94 -0.96
C PRO A 99 -7.77 -6.40 -1.38
N ARG A 100 -8.68 -6.80 -2.24
CA ARG A 100 -8.63 -8.13 -2.82
C ARG A 100 -7.48 -8.21 -3.82
N LYS A 101 -7.16 -9.42 -4.20
CA LYS A 101 -6.09 -9.62 -5.17
C LYS A 101 -6.33 -8.85 -6.46
N ASN A 102 -7.58 -8.74 -6.87
CA ASN A 102 -7.91 -8.02 -8.10
C ASN A 102 -8.02 -6.52 -7.92
N GLY A 103 -7.74 -6.01 -6.73
CA GLY A 103 -7.77 -4.59 -6.46
C GLY A 103 -9.08 -4.05 -5.95
N SER A 104 -10.13 -4.87 -5.91
CA SER A 104 -11.40 -4.38 -5.38
C SER A 104 -11.35 -4.32 -3.86
N LEU A 105 -12.24 -3.52 -3.30
CA LEU A 105 -12.31 -3.35 -1.86
C LEU A 105 -13.56 -4.04 -1.31
N PRO A 106 -13.46 -4.61 -0.12
CA PRO A 106 -14.61 -5.33 0.44
C PRO A 106 -15.77 -4.45 0.85
N ASP A 107 -15.53 -3.17 1.11
CA ASP A 107 -16.58 -2.29 1.59
C ASP A 107 -16.46 -0.92 0.97
N ALA A 108 -17.47 -0.56 0.17
CA ALA A 108 -17.46 0.71 -0.53
C ALA A 108 -17.68 1.92 0.39
N GLN A 109 -18.03 1.68 1.64
CA GLN A 109 -18.26 2.78 2.56
C GLN A 109 -16.97 3.43 3.03
N ASN A 110 -15.84 2.91 2.64
CA ASN A 110 -14.58 3.41 3.14
C ASN A 110 -13.84 4.27 2.14
N TYR A 111 -14.55 5.20 1.53
CA TYR A 111 -13.91 6.10 0.59
C TYR A 111 -12.82 6.93 1.21
N ILE A 112 -13.08 7.46 2.39
CA ILE A 112 -12.10 8.31 3.05
C ILE A 112 -10.86 7.50 3.38
N THR A 113 -11.06 6.30 3.88
CA THR A 113 -9.95 5.42 4.19
C THR A 113 -9.14 5.10 2.94
N LEU A 114 -9.83 4.86 1.83
CA LEU A 114 -9.15 4.58 0.58
C LEU A 114 -8.32 5.77 0.13
N ALA A 115 -8.88 6.96 0.23
CA ALA A 115 -8.14 8.15 -0.19
C ALA A 115 -6.87 8.31 0.64
N GLU A 116 -6.98 8.11 1.95
CA GLU A 116 -5.81 8.19 2.81
C GLU A 116 -4.79 7.12 2.45
N ALA A 117 -5.27 5.92 2.17
CA ALA A 117 -4.38 4.83 1.82
C ALA A 117 -3.66 5.09 0.51
N VAL A 118 -4.36 5.68 -0.45
CA VAL A 118 -3.74 6.00 -1.72
C VAL A 118 -2.63 7.03 -1.53
N GLU A 119 -2.86 8.03 -0.71
CA GLU A 119 -1.82 9.00 -0.42
C GLU A 119 -0.62 8.35 0.22
N ASP A 120 -0.86 7.52 1.22
CA ASP A 120 0.22 6.82 1.90
C ASP A 120 0.96 5.90 0.95
N SER A 121 0.24 5.27 0.05
CA SER A 121 0.85 4.35 -0.89
C SER A 121 1.70 5.06 -1.92
N ALA A 122 1.29 6.25 -2.34
CA ALA A 122 2.12 7.03 -3.24
C ALA A 122 3.45 7.32 -2.59
N TYR A 123 3.42 7.66 -1.31
CA TYR A 123 4.64 7.90 -0.55
C TYR A 123 5.48 6.63 -0.47
N GLU A 124 4.83 5.50 -0.22
CA GLU A 124 5.52 4.23 -0.15
C GLU A 124 6.15 3.84 -1.47
N LEU A 125 5.46 4.09 -2.56
CA LEU A 125 6.02 3.81 -3.87
C LEU A 125 7.28 4.59 -4.12
N MET A 126 7.31 5.83 -3.66
CA MET A 126 8.50 6.63 -3.78
C MET A 126 9.66 6.03 -2.99
N GLN A 127 9.37 5.47 -1.83
CA GLN A 127 10.41 4.86 -1.02
C GLN A 127 10.92 3.57 -1.65
N VAL A 128 10.02 2.80 -2.23
CA VAL A 128 10.43 1.57 -2.91
C VAL A 128 11.42 1.90 -4.02
N ASP A 129 11.14 2.96 -4.75
CA ASP A 129 12.00 3.37 -5.84
C ASP A 129 13.40 3.73 -5.33
N ASP A 130 13.47 4.23 -4.12
CA ASP A 130 14.76 4.58 -3.55
C ASP A 130 15.60 3.36 -3.21
N HIS A 131 14.97 2.21 -3.04
CA HIS A 131 15.67 1.01 -2.63
C HIS A 131 16.24 0.23 -3.81
N GLU A 132 16.05 0.72 -4.98
CA GLU A 132 16.61 0.04 -6.14
C GLU A 132 18.01 0.52 -6.49
#